data_76c7264cd6811a4b75ec5cd805d8f186
#
_entry.id   76c7264cd6811a4b75ec5cd805d8f186
#
_cell.length_a   1.000
_cell.length_b   1.000
_cell.length_c   1.000
_cell.angle_alpha   90.00
_cell.angle_beta   90.00
_cell.angle_gamma   90.00
#
_symmetry.space_group_name_H-M   'P 1'
#
loop_
_entity.id
_entity.type
_entity.pdbx_description
1 polymer ?
#
loop_
_entity_poly.entity_id
_entity_poly.type
_entity_poly.pdbx_seq_one_letter_code
_entity_poly.pdbx_strand_id
1 'polypeptide(L)'
;MAEQPESFALLGSIRSVETIARGRGVRARRHLAGKFGGRNWRKMKGVALIEDEDGWIGDAEIHWFEAHGVGRVRWKIKRRFTD
;
A
#
# COMPACT_ATOMS: atom_id res chain seq x y z
N MET A 1 -5.06 13.88 8.60
CA MET A 1 -6.08 12.85 8.48
C MET A 1 -5.55 11.70 7.64
N ALA A 2 -5.66 10.50 8.15
CA ALA A 2 -5.18 9.34 7.43
C ALA A 2 -6.05 9.04 6.21
N GLU A 3 -5.39 8.78 5.11
CA GLU A 3 -6.06 8.38 3.87
C GLU A 3 -6.03 6.87 3.78
N GLN A 4 -6.99 6.25 4.43
CA GLN A 4 -7.07 4.80 4.50
C GLN A 4 -8.29 4.36 3.70
N PRO A 5 -8.14 4.05 2.40
CA PRO A 5 -9.29 3.59 1.63
C PRO A 5 -9.87 2.29 2.16
N GLU A 6 -9.06 1.50 2.86
CA GLU A 6 -9.53 0.30 3.52
C GLU A 6 -8.89 0.23 4.91
N SER A 7 -9.65 -0.27 5.88
CA SER A 7 -9.15 -0.49 7.23
C SER A 7 -8.75 -1.95 7.37
N PHE A 8 -7.51 -2.17 7.73
CA PHE A 8 -7.03 -3.49 8.08
C PHE A 8 -5.81 -3.36 8.96
N ALA A 9 -5.51 -4.39 9.71
CA ALA A 9 -4.34 -4.44 10.56
C ALA A 9 -3.31 -5.39 9.94
N LEU A 10 -2.06 -4.97 9.93
CA LEU A 10 -0.96 -5.85 9.58
C LEU A 10 -0.62 -6.68 10.80
N LEU A 11 -0.69 -8.00 10.66
CA LEU A 11 -0.38 -8.93 11.75
C LEU A 11 1.03 -9.49 11.65
N GLY A 12 1.74 -9.20 10.56
CA GLY A 12 3.10 -9.64 10.36
C GLY A 12 3.84 -8.74 9.40
N SER A 13 5.07 -9.11 9.09
CA SER A 13 5.89 -8.35 8.16
C SER A 13 5.39 -8.48 6.74
N ILE A 14 5.57 -7.43 5.97
CA ILE A 14 5.27 -7.47 4.53
C ILE A 14 6.42 -8.18 3.85
N ARG A 15 6.09 -9.12 2.98
CA ARG A 15 7.07 -9.89 2.24
C ARG A 15 6.77 -9.85 0.75
N SER A 16 7.72 -10.33 -0.05
CA SER A 16 7.60 -10.36 -1.51
C SER A 16 7.30 -8.98 -2.09
N VAL A 17 7.99 -7.98 -1.54
CA VAL A 17 7.78 -6.59 -1.94
C VAL A 17 8.32 -6.36 -3.34
N GLU A 18 7.52 -5.75 -4.20
CA GLU A 18 7.90 -5.43 -5.57
C GLU A 18 7.44 -4.03 -5.92
N THR A 19 8.21 -3.36 -6.78
CA THR A 19 7.82 -2.08 -7.35
C THR A 19 6.98 -2.34 -8.59
N ILE A 20 5.76 -1.82 -8.61
CA ILE A 20 4.86 -1.95 -9.77
C ILE A 20 5.15 -0.84 -10.78
N ALA A 21 5.37 0.38 -10.29
CA ALA A 21 5.60 1.55 -11.12
C ALA A 21 6.40 2.57 -10.35
N ARG A 22 7.16 3.39 -11.08
CA ARG A 22 7.94 4.46 -10.47
C ARG A 22 7.93 5.68 -11.38
N GLY A 23 8.17 6.84 -10.77
CA GLY A 23 8.26 8.10 -11.51
C GLY A 23 7.02 8.37 -12.33
N ARG A 24 7.20 8.58 -13.62
CA ARG A 24 6.09 8.88 -14.52
C ARG A 24 5.08 7.74 -14.66
N GLY A 25 5.49 6.52 -14.33
CA GLY A 25 4.59 5.38 -14.32
C GLY A 25 3.58 5.42 -13.19
N VAL A 26 3.81 6.26 -12.19
CA VAL A 26 2.85 6.46 -11.10
C VAL A 26 1.89 7.57 -11.50
N ARG A 27 0.70 7.18 -11.96
CA ARG A 27 -0.27 8.17 -12.46
C ARG A 27 -0.71 9.16 -11.40
N ALA A 28 -0.77 8.72 -10.16
CA ALA A 28 -1.20 9.57 -9.05
C ALA A 28 -0.10 10.45 -8.48
N ARG A 29 1.08 10.47 -9.07
CA ARG A 29 2.25 11.12 -8.47
C ARG A 29 2.05 12.60 -8.12
N ARG A 30 1.36 13.35 -8.97
CA ARG A 30 1.11 14.76 -8.71
C ARG A 30 0.16 14.97 -7.54
N HIS A 31 -0.88 14.16 -7.49
CA HIS A 31 -1.83 14.19 -6.38
C HIS A 31 -1.14 13.80 -5.08
N LEU A 32 -0.34 12.75 -5.12
CA LEU A 32 0.39 12.29 -3.94
C LEU A 32 1.39 13.33 -3.46
N ALA A 33 2.13 13.94 -4.39
CA ALA A 33 3.09 14.98 -4.03
C ALA A 33 2.39 16.20 -3.44
N GLY A 34 1.24 16.57 -3.99
CA GLY A 34 0.47 17.69 -3.47
C GLY A 34 -0.09 17.42 -2.07
N LYS A 35 -0.50 16.19 -1.79
CA LYS A 35 -1.11 15.86 -0.51
C LYS A 35 -0.08 15.51 0.57
N PHE A 36 0.96 14.76 0.21
CA PHE A 36 1.93 14.24 1.17
C PHE A 36 3.32 14.84 1.04
N GLY A 37 3.58 15.62 0.02
CA GLY A 37 4.93 16.06 -0.31
C GLY A 37 5.70 14.92 -0.95
N GLY A 38 7.01 14.95 -0.83
CA GLY A 38 7.85 13.89 -1.35
C GLY A 38 8.07 13.92 -2.83
N ARG A 39 9.04 13.14 -3.27
CA ARG A 39 9.43 12.99 -4.67
C ARG A 39 9.72 11.54 -4.96
N ASN A 40 9.83 11.22 -6.26
CA ASN A 40 10.19 9.88 -6.69
C ASN A 40 9.20 8.85 -6.15
N TRP A 41 7.92 9.15 -6.33
CA TRP A 41 6.86 8.27 -5.90
C TRP A 41 6.93 6.92 -6.60
N ARG A 42 6.65 5.86 -5.84
CA ARG A 42 6.60 4.49 -6.35
C ARG A 42 5.29 3.87 -5.95
N LYS A 43 4.77 3.04 -6.84
CA LYS A 43 3.64 2.18 -6.53
C LYS A 43 4.19 0.79 -6.22
N MET A 44 3.80 0.25 -5.08
CA MET A 44 4.38 -0.97 -4.53
C MET A 44 3.31 -2.02 -4.28
N LYS A 45 3.74 -3.26 -4.20
CA LYS A 45 2.90 -4.34 -3.73
C LYS A 45 3.71 -5.28 -2.85
N GLY A 46 3.00 -6.04 -2.03
CA GLY A 46 3.60 -7.07 -1.19
C GLY A 46 2.52 -7.99 -0.65
N VAL A 47 2.94 -8.98 0.12
CA VAL A 47 2.04 -9.93 0.74
C VAL A 47 2.23 -9.87 2.25
N ALA A 48 1.15 -9.88 2.99
CA ALA A 48 1.21 -9.87 4.44
C ALA A 48 0.01 -10.58 5.05
N LEU A 49 0.20 -11.07 6.27
CA LEU A 49 -0.90 -11.56 7.07
C LEU A 49 -1.64 -10.36 7.63
N ILE A 50 -2.92 -10.29 7.38
CA ILE A 50 -3.75 -9.15 7.81
C ILE A 50 -4.99 -9.63 8.52
N GLU A 51 -5.62 -8.71 9.24
CA GLU A 51 -6.98 -8.84 9.71
C GLU A 51 -7.78 -7.69 9.11
N ASP A 52 -8.84 -7.99 8.37
CA ASP A 52 -9.65 -6.94 7.78
C ASP A 52 -10.75 -6.48 8.74
N GLU A 53 -11.53 -5.50 8.31
CA GLU A 53 -12.53 -4.91 9.19
C GLU A 53 -13.71 -5.85 9.48
N ASP A 54 -13.86 -6.92 8.72
CA ASP A 54 -14.87 -7.94 8.97
C ASP A 54 -14.36 -9.07 9.86
N GLY A 55 -13.11 -8.99 10.28
CA GLY A 55 -12.50 -9.99 11.14
C GLY A 55 -11.84 -11.15 10.41
N TRP A 56 -11.79 -11.11 9.08
CA TRP A 56 -11.09 -12.12 8.31
C TRP A 56 -9.57 -12.00 8.53
N ILE A 57 -8.93 -13.12 8.80
CA ILE A 57 -7.48 -13.17 9.01
C ILE A 57 -6.88 -14.10 7.97
N GLY A 58 -5.88 -13.61 7.25
CA GLY A 58 -5.20 -14.41 6.25
C GLY A 58 -4.18 -13.59 5.48
N ASP A 59 -3.51 -14.24 4.57
CA ASP A 59 -2.56 -13.55 3.69
C ASP A 59 -3.32 -12.79 2.61
N ALA A 60 -2.82 -11.62 2.29
CA ALA A 60 -3.39 -10.79 1.25
C ALA A 60 -2.28 -10.08 0.48
N GLU A 61 -2.54 -9.84 -0.79
CA GLU A 61 -1.71 -8.96 -1.59
C GLU A 61 -2.19 -7.54 -1.33
N ILE A 62 -1.29 -6.69 -0.92
CA ILE A 62 -1.59 -5.30 -0.61
C ILE A 62 -0.77 -4.39 -1.51
N HIS A 63 -1.35 -3.25 -1.85
CA HIS A 63 -0.71 -2.23 -2.66
C HIS A 63 -0.65 -0.94 -1.87
N TRP A 64 0.38 -0.15 -2.14
CA TRP A 64 0.53 1.16 -1.50
C TRP A 64 1.40 2.05 -2.38
N PHE A 65 1.48 3.31 -2.01
CA PHE A 65 2.43 4.23 -2.61
C PHE A 65 3.44 4.63 -1.56
N GLU A 66 4.65 4.91 -1.99
CA GLU A 66 5.67 5.39 -1.07
C GLU A 66 6.61 6.35 -1.76
N ALA A 67 7.20 7.23 -0.97
CA ALA A 67 8.25 8.12 -1.42
C ALA A 67 9.25 8.29 -0.28
N HIS A 68 10.49 8.58 -0.63
CA HIS A 68 11.52 8.81 0.37
C HIS A 68 11.11 9.97 1.28
N GLY A 69 11.22 9.76 2.57
CA GLY A 69 10.89 10.77 3.56
C GLY A 69 9.41 10.89 3.90
N VAL A 70 8.54 10.21 3.17
CA VAL A 70 7.11 10.21 3.42
C VAL A 70 6.64 8.92 4.06
N GLY A 71 7.22 7.80 3.63
CA GLY A 71 6.78 6.49 4.06
C GLY A 71 5.70 5.94 3.15
N ARG A 72 4.92 5.02 3.67
CA ARG A 72 3.92 4.26 2.93
C ARG A 72 2.54 4.85 3.17
N VAL A 73 1.83 5.13 2.07
CA VAL A 73 0.51 5.74 2.14
C VAL A 73 -0.45 5.02 1.20
N ARG A 74 -1.72 5.19 1.44
CA ARG A 74 -2.80 4.69 0.57
C ARG A 74 -2.78 3.19 0.42
N TRP A 75 -2.73 2.49 1.54
CA TRP A 75 -2.80 1.05 1.60
C TRP A 75 -4.12 0.53 1.07
N LYS A 76 -4.06 -0.58 0.35
CA LYS A 76 -5.24 -1.17 -0.23
C LYS A 76 -5.06 -2.68 -0.32
N ILE A 77 -6.09 -3.42 0.07
CA ILE A 77 -6.13 -4.86 -0.16
C ILE A 77 -6.49 -5.07 -1.63
N LYS A 78 -5.61 -5.71 -2.36
CA LYS A 78 -5.84 -5.99 -3.77
C LYS A 78 -6.46 -7.36 -3.97
N ARG A 79 -6.04 -8.32 -3.18
CA ARG A 79 -6.53 -9.68 -3.28
C ARG A 79 -6.28 -10.41 -1.96
N ARG A 80 -7.29 -11.16 -1.50
CA ARG A 80 -7.14 -12.05 -0.35
C ARG A 80 -6.82 -13.45 -0.87
N PHE A 81 -5.85 -14.10 -0.25
CA PHE A 81 -5.52 -15.47 -0.59
C PHE A 81 -6.38 -16.40 0.26
N THR A 82 -7.43 -16.89 -0.32
CA THR A 82 -8.33 -17.82 0.34
C THR A 82 -8.23 -19.18 -0.34
N ASP A 83 -8.44 -20.23 0.42
CA ASP A 83 -8.41 -21.58 -0.12
C ASP A 83 -9.69 -21.94 -0.85
#